data_6723fb4773add8f50d19c2e9a94f7f88
#
_entry.id   6723fb4773add8f50d19c2e9a94f7f88
#
_cell.length_a   1.000
_cell.length_b   1.000
_cell.length_c   1.000
_cell.angle_alpha   90.00
_cell.angle_beta   90.00
_cell.angle_gamma   90.00
#
_symmetry.space_group_name_H-M   'P 1'
#
loop_
_entity.id
_entity.type
_entity.pdbx_description
1 polymer ?
#
loop_
_entity_poly.entity_id
_entity_poly.type
_entity_poly.pdbx_seq_one_letter_code
_entity_poly.pdbx_strand_id
1 'polypeptide(L)'
;MITAEDVLELTAASRVAPAARLPLPANPDAPVSVVIPAKNVAAYIGETLASALAQSQVGEVIVVDDGSTDNTVAIVLAIRDSRVRLMTNDSAGVSAARNLGARYASGEWLLFLDADDRLRSGAVAGLLTAARGAPRAVLIYGDYNTIDSEGRQIGRRGLLKGRRKPSGDVLTRLAAGNFIVNGGIALARAEAFRAVGGFDTSLRYCEDWHCWCRLAAIGEFEFAPQLLLDYRLHTSNTMNAAVRTPGDFLPAVARVFDDGLILARLPEGSASGLRRAAEIHLVTYSAMQAVRFGRYRDVLAYLAMIGRRSIKSLPRSVVRVALARFGI
;
A
#
# COMPACT_ATOMS: atom_id res chain seq x y z
N MET A 1 -19.26 -29.52 -17.07
CA MET A 1 -17.90 -29.19 -17.56
C MET A 1 -18.07 -28.00 -18.47
N ILE A 2 -17.52 -26.87 -18.08
CA ILE A 2 -17.49 -25.64 -18.93
C ILE A 2 -16.41 -25.88 -19.98
N THR A 3 -16.74 -25.75 -21.26
CA THR A 3 -15.79 -25.97 -22.36
C THR A 3 -14.89 -24.73 -22.60
N ALA A 4 -13.78 -24.93 -23.31
CA ALA A 4 -12.90 -23.82 -23.67
C ALA A 4 -13.60 -22.77 -24.57
N GLU A 5 -14.63 -23.17 -25.33
CA GLU A 5 -15.49 -22.28 -26.12
C GLU A 5 -16.40 -21.42 -25.24
N ASP A 6 -16.97 -21.98 -24.17
CA ASP A 6 -17.78 -21.22 -23.19
C ASP A 6 -16.94 -20.13 -22.50
N VAL A 7 -15.66 -20.40 -22.23
CA VAL A 7 -14.73 -19.41 -21.66
C VAL A 7 -14.39 -18.33 -22.67
N LEU A 8 -14.25 -18.68 -23.95
CA LEU A 8 -14.00 -17.71 -25.04
C LEU A 8 -15.21 -16.80 -25.32
N GLU A 9 -16.44 -17.35 -25.26
CA GLU A 9 -17.66 -16.53 -25.40
C GLU A 9 -17.85 -15.60 -24.19
N LEU A 10 -17.59 -16.06 -22.96
CA LEU A 10 -17.64 -15.22 -21.77
C LEU A 10 -16.58 -14.10 -21.79
N THR A 11 -15.39 -14.36 -22.35
CA THR A 11 -14.34 -13.33 -22.51
C THR A 11 -14.65 -12.38 -23.68
N ALA A 12 -15.29 -12.83 -24.74
CA ALA A 12 -15.71 -11.97 -25.87
C ALA A 12 -16.89 -11.06 -25.48
N ALA A 13 -17.85 -11.56 -24.70
CA ALA A 13 -18.97 -10.78 -24.15
C ALA A 13 -18.50 -9.71 -23.12
N SER A 14 -17.35 -9.92 -22.49
CA SER A 14 -16.73 -8.97 -21.54
C SER A 14 -15.99 -7.80 -22.20
N ARG A 15 -15.84 -7.78 -23.53
CA ARG A 15 -15.27 -6.67 -24.30
C ARG A 15 -16.25 -5.55 -24.64
N VAL A 16 -17.42 -5.53 -24.04
CA VAL A 16 -18.26 -4.34 -24.01
C VAL A 16 -17.52 -3.33 -23.14
N ALA A 17 -17.08 -2.23 -23.75
CA ALA A 17 -16.55 -1.07 -23.02
C ALA A 17 -17.50 -0.82 -21.82
N PRO A 18 -16.99 -0.73 -20.58
CA PRO A 18 -17.86 -0.57 -19.43
C PRO A 18 -18.64 0.73 -19.67
N ALA A 19 -19.92 0.60 -20.00
CA ALA A 19 -20.84 1.72 -19.88
C ALA A 19 -20.60 2.25 -18.47
N ALA A 20 -20.21 3.53 -18.37
CA ALA A 20 -19.85 4.18 -17.11
C ALA A 20 -20.98 3.90 -16.11
N ARG A 21 -20.86 2.83 -15.33
CA ARG A 21 -21.78 2.57 -14.23
C ARG A 21 -21.51 3.68 -13.23
N LEU A 22 -22.49 4.52 -13.05
CA LEU A 22 -22.48 5.51 -11.98
C LEU A 22 -22.05 4.82 -10.67
N PRO A 23 -21.26 5.50 -9.81
CA PRO A 23 -20.93 4.95 -8.50
C PRO A 23 -22.23 4.55 -7.79
N LEU A 24 -22.17 3.45 -7.04
CA LEU A 24 -23.28 3.03 -6.20
C LEU A 24 -23.60 4.18 -5.23
N PRO A 25 -24.86 4.38 -4.83
CA PRO A 25 -25.19 5.37 -3.80
C PRO A 25 -24.41 5.04 -2.53
N ALA A 26 -23.81 6.05 -1.90
CA ALA A 26 -23.08 5.88 -0.66
C ALA A 26 -23.99 5.24 0.41
N ASN A 27 -23.51 4.15 1.00
CA ASN A 27 -24.20 3.51 2.12
C ASN A 27 -23.59 4.04 3.44
N PRO A 28 -24.31 4.82 4.23
CA PRO A 28 -23.78 5.38 5.48
C PRO A 28 -23.40 4.32 6.52
N ASP A 29 -24.03 3.14 6.48
CA ASP A 29 -23.75 2.02 7.38
C ASP A 29 -22.52 1.21 6.93
N ALA A 30 -22.14 1.32 5.66
CA ALA A 30 -20.99 0.65 5.07
C ALA A 30 -20.14 1.65 4.24
N PRO A 31 -19.46 2.61 4.89
CA PRO A 31 -18.86 3.76 4.24
C PRO A 31 -17.52 3.47 3.56
N VAL A 32 -17.06 2.22 3.51
CA VAL A 32 -15.73 1.86 3.00
C VAL A 32 -15.82 1.16 1.65
N SER A 33 -15.11 1.70 0.66
CA SER A 33 -14.80 1.03 -0.59
C SER A 33 -13.41 0.41 -0.49
N VAL A 34 -13.32 -0.90 -0.70
CA VAL A 34 -12.04 -1.62 -0.81
C VAL A 34 -11.66 -1.71 -2.28
N VAL A 35 -10.47 -1.20 -2.62
CA VAL A 35 -9.90 -1.28 -3.97
C VAL A 35 -8.78 -2.30 -3.97
N ILE A 36 -8.89 -3.31 -4.84
CA ILE A 36 -7.93 -4.42 -4.94
C ILE A 36 -7.34 -4.43 -6.35
N PRO A 37 -6.12 -3.95 -6.56
CA PRO A 37 -5.41 -4.15 -7.81
C PRO A 37 -4.98 -5.62 -7.91
N ALA A 38 -5.28 -6.29 -9.02
CA ALA A 38 -5.01 -7.71 -9.18
C ALA A 38 -4.24 -7.99 -10.48
N LYS A 39 -3.20 -8.81 -10.38
CA LYS A 39 -2.44 -9.32 -11.54
C LYS A 39 -1.80 -10.65 -11.20
N ASN A 40 -2.27 -11.74 -11.83
CA ASN A 40 -1.71 -13.09 -11.65
C ASN A 40 -1.63 -13.52 -10.17
N VAL A 41 -2.76 -13.43 -9.47
CA VAL A 41 -2.90 -13.70 -8.03
C VAL A 41 -3.96 -14.75 -7.72
N ALA A 42 -4.21 -15.67 -8.66
CA ALA A 42 -5.20 -16.73 -8.52
C ALA A 42 -5.05 -17.54 -7.22
N ALA A 43 -3.81 -17.70 -6.71
CA ALA A 43 -3.55 -18.44 -5.48
C ALA A 43 -4.11 -17.75 -4.20
N TYR A 44 -4.33 -16.43 -4.23
CA TYR A 44 -4.61 -15.64 -3.01
C TYR A 44 -5.90 -14.83 -3.08
N ILE A 45 -6.32 -14.39 -4.27
CA ILE A 45 -7.42 -13.43 -4.46
C ILE A 45 -8.72 -13.88 -3.78
N GLY A 46 -9.01 -15.17 -3.75
CA GLY A 46 -10.20 -15.71 -3.08
C GLY A 46 -10.20 -15.44 -1.57
N GLU A 47 -9.06 -15.65 -0.90
CA GLU A 47 -8.90 -15.37 0.53
C GLU A 47 -8.93 -13.87 0.82
N THR A 48 -8.30 -13.07 -0.03
CA THR A 48 -8.31 -11.60 0.06
C THR A 48 -9.74 -11.07 -0.01
N LEU A 49 -10.52 -11.50 -1.01
CA LEU A 49 -11.93 -11.12 -1.17
C LEU A 49 -12.78 -11.56 0.02
N ALA A 50 -12.65 -12.80 0.48
CA ALA A 50 -13.37 -13.29 1.64
C ALA A 50 -13.09 -12.44 2.89
N SER A 51 -11.83 -12.03 3.09
CA SER A 51 -11.44 -11.20 4.23
C SER A 51 -12.03 -9.78 4.18
N ALA A 52 -12.13 -9.19 2.99
CA ALA A 52 -12.74 -7.88 2.79
C ALA A 52 -14.27 -7.94 2.96
N LEU A 53 -14.92 -8.95 2.38
CA LEU A 53 -16.36 -9.16 2.46
C LEU A 53 -16.86 -9.52 3.87
N ALA A 54 -15.98 -10.07 4.72
CA ALA A 54 -16.27 -10.34 6.12
C ALA A 54 -16.34 -9.07 6.99
N GLN A 55 -15.92 -7.90 6.49
CA GLN A 55 -16.03 -6.63 7.20
C GLN A 55 -17.40 -6.01 6.94
N SER A 56 -18.23 -5.86 7.97
CA SER A 56 -19.61 -5.35 7.83
C SER A 56 -19.68 -3.90 7.35
N GLN A 57 -18.61 -3.10 7.55
CA GLN A 57 -18.53 -1.71 7.14
C GLN A 57 -18.03 -1.52 5.70
N VAL A 58 -17.75 -2.62 4.99
CA VAL A 58 -17.37 -2.59 3.57
C VAL A 58 -18.64 -2.61 2.72
N GLY A 59 -18.90 -1.51 2.02
CA GLY A 59 -20.05 -1.33 1.14
C GLY A 59 -19.82 -1.88 -0.27
N GLU A 60 -18.57 -1.87 -0.72
CA GLU A 60 -18.17 -2.41 -2.02
C GLU A 60 -16.72 -2.86 -2.03
N VAL A 61 -16.42 -3.82 -2.90
CA VAL A 61 -15.06 -4.30 -3.20
C VAL A 61 -14.86 -4.19 -4.70
N ILE A 62 -13.96 -3.31 -5.11
CA ILE A 62 -13.64 -3.05 -6.52
C ILE A 62 -12.32 -3.75 -6.84
N VAL A 63 -12.39 -4.87 -7.54
CA VAL A 63 -11.22 -5.56 -8.08
C VAL A 63 -10.88 -4.95 -9.43
N VAL A 64 -9.64 -4.54 -9.59
CA VAL A 64 -9.14 -3.97 -10.85
C VAL A 64 -8.07 -4.88 -11.41
N ASP A 65 -8.43 -5.64 -12.44
CA ASP A 65 -7.51 -6.55 -13.14
C ASP A 65 -6.55 -5.78 -14.03
N ASP A 66 -5.25 -5.95 -13.80
CA ASP A 66 -4.16 -5.32 -14.54
C ASP A 66 -3.57 -6.25 -15.62
N GLY A 67 -4.44 -7.03 -16.27
CA GLY A 67 -4.08 -7.95 -17.34
C GLY A 67 -3.57 -9.29 -16.82
N SER A 68 -4.35 -9.96 -15.97
CA SER A 68 -4.06 -11.33 -15.52
C SER A 68 -4.18 -12.34 -16.66
N THR A 69 -3.29 -13.32 -16.65
CA THR A 69 -3.24 -14.43 -17.61
C THR A 69 -3.49 -15.80 -16.94
N ASP A 70 -3.65 -15.80 -15.61
CA ASP A 70 -4.03 -16.96 -14.81
C ASP A 70 -5.55 -16.98 -14.51
N ASN A 71 -5.98 -17.80 -13.57
CA ASN A 71 -7.39 -17.92 -13.19
C ASN A 71 -7.91 -16.77 -12.30
N THR A 72 -7.16 -15.68 -12.09
CA THR A 72 -7.56 -14.57 -11.20
C THR A 72 -8.95 -14.05 -11.54
N VAL A 73 -9.20 -13.69 -12.80
CA VAL A 73 -10.48 -13.15 -13.26
C VAL A 73 -11.63 -14.16 -13.06
N ALA A 74 -11.40 -15.43 -13.39
CA ALA A 74 -12.42 -16.48 -13.22
C ALA A 74 -12.81 -16.66 -11.75
N ILE A 75 -11.85 -16.61 -10.82
CA ILE A 75 -12.10 -16.69 -9.38
C ILE A 75 -12.94 -15.49 -8.91
N VAL A 76 -12.62 -14.28 -9.34
CA VAL A 76 -13.39 -13.07 -8.97
C VAL A 76 -14.83 -13.17 -9.47
N LEU A 77 -15.03 -13.57 -10.73
CA LEU A 77 -16.36 -13.73 -11.34
C LEU A 77 -17.22 -14.84 -10.69
N ALA A 78 -16.59 -15.81 -10.05
CA ALA A 78 -17.28 -16.87 -9.32
C ALA A 78 -17.85 -16.40 -7.96
N ILE A 79 -17.40 -15.26 -7.43
CA ILE A 79 -17.90 -14.70 -6.16
C ILE A 79 -19.33 -14.18 -6.34
N ARG A 80 -20.28 -14.73 -5.58
CA ARG A 80 -21.71 -14.38 -5.61
C ARG A 80 -22.09 -13.37 -4.53
N ASP A 81 -21.37 -12.24 -4.47
CA ASP A 81 -21.67 -11.14 -3.56
C ASP A 81 -21.85 -9.85 -4.38
N SER A 82 -23.00 -9.19 -4.22
CA SER A 82 -23.37 -7.99 -4.99
C SER A 82 -22.44 -6.79 -4.74
N ARG A 83 -21.67 -6.82 -3.67
CA ARG A 83 -20.67 -5.77 -3.37
C ARG A 83 -19.42 -5.90 -4.24
N VAL A 84 -19.16 -7.06 -4.85
CA VAL A 84 -17.96 -7.28 -5.67
C VAL A 84 -18.18 -6.75 -7.09
N ARG A 85 -17.25 -5.92 -7.54
CA ARG A 85 -17.20 -5.38 -8.89
C ARG A 85 -15.85 -5.66 -9.49
N LEU A 86 -15.82 -6.21 -10.71
CA LEU A 86 -14.58 -6.41 -11.48
C LEU A 86 -14.47 -5.35 -12.55
N MET A 87 -13.28 -4.76 -12.67
CA MET A 87 -12.92 -3.79 -13.72
C MET A 87 -11.61 -4.21 -14.37
N THR A 88 -11.41 -3.83 -15.63
CA THR A 88 -10.13 -4.02 -16.34
C THR A 88 -9.35 -2.71 -16.36
N ASN A 89 -8.05 -2.78 -16.12
CA ASN A 89 -7.15 -1.65 -16.21
C ASN A 89 -6.55 -1.57 -17.62
N ASP A 90 -6.95 -0.56 -18.39
CA ASP A 90 -6.41 -0.30 -19.73
C ASP A 90 -5.04 0.40 -19.69
N SER A 91 -4.68 0.95 -18.54
CA SER A 91 -3.45 1.71 -18.30
C SER A 91 -2.53 0.92 -17.41
N ALA A 92 -1.66 0.07 -17.89
CA ALA A 92 -0.84 -0.85 -17.11
C ALA A 92 -0.23 -0.25 -15.82
N GLY A 93 -0.23 -1.05 -14.74
CA GLY A 93 0.45 -0.77 -13.49
C GLY A 93 -0.46 -0.57 -12.26
N VAL A 94 0.08 -0.92 -11.10
CA VAL A 94 -0.64 -0.95 -9.83
C VAL A 94 -1.23 0.41 -9.42
N SER A 95 -0.51 1.51 -9.66
CA SER A 95 -0.97 2.88 -9.38
C SER A 95 -2.18 3.24 -10.24
N ALA A 96 -2.16 2.89 -11.54
CA ALA A 96 -3.27 3.12 -12.45
C ALA A 96 -4.49 2.30 -12.05
N ALA A 97 -4.30 1.02 -11.69
CA ALA A 97 -5.37 0.15 -11.21
C ALA A 97 -6.01 0.69 -9.92
N ARG A 98 -5.20 1.10 -8.93
CA ARG A 98 -5.72 1.71 -7.69
C ARG A 98 -6.47 3.02 -7.96
N ASN A 99 -5.95 3.89 -8.83
CA ASN A 99 -6.60 5.14 -9.20
C ASN A 99 -7.92 4.89 -9.94
N LEU A 100 -7.96 3.89 -10.82
CA LEU A 100 -9.18 3.51 -11.53
C LEU A 100 -10.26 3.06 -10.53
N GLY A 101 -9.92 2.15 -9.61
CA GLY A 101 -10.84 1.71 -8.56
C GLY A 101 -11.33 2.86 -7.68
N ALA A 102 -10.43 3.76 -7.26
CA ALA A 102 -10.77 4.92 -6.43
C ALA A 102 -11.69 5.93 -7.15
N ARG A 103 -11.59 6.03 -8.48
CA ARG A 103 -12.47 6.89 -9.31
C ARG A 103 -13.92 6.39 -9.27
N TYR A 104 -14.12 5.09 -9.27
CA TYR A 104 -15.45 4.46 -9.28
C TYR A 104 -15.97 4.08 -7.89
N ALA A 105 -15.18 4.33 -6.85
CA ALA A 105 -15.55 4.12 -5.47
C ALA A 105 -16.58 5.14 -5.00
N SER A 106 -17.62 4.67 -4.30
CA SER A 106 -18.72 5.48 -3.74
C SER A 106 -18.57 5.74 -2.24
N GLY A 107 -17.72 4.98 -1.55
CA GLY A 107 -17.53 5.10 -0.11
C GLY A 107 -16.87 6.42 0.31
N GLU A 108 -17.17 6.85 1.53
CA GLU A 108 -16.51 7.99 2.17
C GLU A 108 -15.01 7.74 2.37
N TRP A 109 -14.66 6.47 2.56
CA TRP A 109 -13.30 6.01 2.83
C TRP A 109 -12.85 4.98 1.80
N LEU A 110 -11.56 5.05 1.43
CA LEU A 110 -10.88 4.12 0.53
C LEU A 110 -9.86 3.29 1.31
N LEU A 111 -9.88 1.99 1.11
CA LEU A 111 -8.87 1.05 1.57
C LEU A 111 -8.25 0.37 0.35
N PHE A 112 -6.93 0.48 0.18
CA PHE A 112 -6.21 -0.14 -0.95
C PHE A 112 -5.58 -1.46 -0.49
N LEU A 113 -6.30 -2.56 -0.67
CA LEU A 113 -5.87 -3.90 -0.24
C LEU A 113 -5.13 -4.60 -1.38
N ASP A 114 -3.90 -5.05 -1.13
CA ASP A 114 -3.16 -5.86 -2.09
C ASP A 114 -3.81 -7.26 -2.21
N ALA A 115 -3.83 -7.78 -3.43
CA ALA A 115 -4.61 -8.97 -3.80
C ALA A 115 -4.06 -10.30 -3.23
N ASP A 116 -2.94 -10.26 -2.54
CA ASP A 116 -2.27 -11.37 -1.85
C ASP A 116 -2.31 -11.26 -0.31
N ASP A 117 -2.85 -10.15 0.21
CA ASP A 117 -2.97 -9.88 1.64
C ASP A 117 -4.36 -10.23 2.19
N ARG A 118 -4.50 -10.22 3.52
CA ARG A 118 -5.74 -10.56 4.22
C ARG A 118 -6.04 -9.57 5.34
N LEU A 119 -7.23 -8.96 5.30
CA LEU A 119 -7.73 -8.16 6.42
C LEU A 119 -8.04 -9.05 7.64
N ARG A 120 -7.67 -8.59 8.81
CA ARG A 120 -8.01 -9.26 10.06
C ARG A 120 -9.44 -8.92 10.49
N SER A 121 -10.06 -9.82 11.26
CA SER A 121 -11.39 -9.56 11.82
C SER A 121 -11.43 -8.24 12.58
N GLY A 122 -12.44 -7.40 12.30
CA GLY A 122 -12.62 -6.10 12.93
C GLY A 122 -11.66 -5.00 12.48
N ALA A 123 -10.84 -5.24 11.45
CA ALA A 123 -9.86 -4.27 10.95
C ALA A 123 -10.52 -2.94 10.53
N VAL A 124 -11.56 -3.01 9.70
CA VAL A 124 -12.26 -1.81 9.20
C VAL A 124 -13.02 -1.11 10.33
N ALA A 125 -13.65 -1.87 11.22
CA ALA A 125 -14.35 -1.31 12.39
C ALA A 125 -13.40 -0.51 13.29
N GLY A 126 -12.20 -1.02 13.52
CA GLY A 126 -11.18 -0.33 14.32
C GLY A 126 -10.65 0.93 13.67
N LEU A 127 -10.39 0.91 12.35
CA LEU A 127 -10.00 2.10 11.59
C LEU A 127 -11.08 3.19 11.67
N LEU A 128 -12.35 2.84 11.45
CA LEU A 128 -13.46 3.78 11.55
C LEU A 128 -13.67 4.31 12.97
N THR A 129 -13.39 3.49 13.99
CA THR A 129 -13.45 3.95 15.38
C THR A 129 -12.38 5.02 15.64
N ALA A 130 -11.15 4.82 15.15
CA ALA A 130 -10.11 5.82 15.24
C ALA A 130 -10.46 7.09 14.43
N ALA A 131 -11.06 6.93 13.25
CA ALA A 131 -11.52 8.05 12.42
C ALA A 131 -12.55 8.94 13.14
N ARG A 132 -13.51 8.33 13.84
CA ARG A 132 -14.50 9.07 14.66
C ARG A 132 -13.87 9.89 15.77
N GLY A 133 -12.76 9.40 16.35
CA GLY A 133 -11.99 10.11 17.38
C GLY A 133 -11.09 11.22 16.83
N ALA A 134 -10.86 11.26 15.50
CA ALA A 134 -9.96 12.20 14.85
C ALA A 134 -10.61 12.82 13.59
N PRO A 135 -11.61 13.72 13.74
CA PRO A 135 -12.42 14.23 12.63
C PRO A 135 -11.63 15.03 11.59
N ARG A 136 -10.43 15.55 11.96
CA ARG A 136 -9.52 16.24 11.03
C ARG A 136 -8.58 15.30 10.28
N ALA A 137 -8.60 14.00 10.62
CA ALA A 137 -7.74 13.04 9.96
C ALA A 137 -8.24 12.73 8.54
N VAL A 138 -7.34 12.83 7.57
CA VAL A 138 -7.57 12.45 6.18
C VAL A 138 -7.06 11.03 5.88
N LEU A 139 -6.28 10.46 6.81
CA LEU A 139 -5.82 9.08 6.73
C LEU A 139 -5.71 8.47 8.14
N ILE A 140 -6.26 7.26 8.28
CA ILE A 140 -6.16 6.44 9.49
C ILE A 140 -5.30 5.23 9.14
N TYR A 141 -4.35 4.85 9.99
CA TYR A 141 -3.51 3.70 9.71
C TYR A 141 -3.22 2.87 10.96
N GLY A 142 -2.83 1.63 10.78
CA GLY A 142 -2.54 0.73 11.90
C GLY A 142 -1.31 -0.13 11.67
N ASP A 143 -1.29 -1.29 12.33
CA ASP A 143 -0.22 -2.26 12.23
C ASP A 143 -0.62 -3.48 11.39
N TYR A 144 0.36 -4.26 11.01
CA TYR A 144 0.19 -5.51 10.30
C TYR A 144 1.00 -6.63 10.94
N ASN A 145 0.59 -7.85 10.67
CA ASN A 145 1.32 -9.06 10.94
C ASN A 145 1.91 -9.61 9.63
N THR A 146 2.87 -10.49 9.70
CA THR A 146 3.49 -11.12 8.52
C THR A 146 3.15 -12.60 8.48
N ILE A 147 2.68 -13.09 7.33
CA ILE A 147 2.36 -14.50 7.07
C ILE A 147 3.16 -15.03 5.88
N ASP A 148 3.36 -16.36 5.81
CA ASP A 148 3.95 -17.04 4.66
C ASP A 148 2.90 -17.29 3.55
N SER A 149 3.33 -17.97 2.47
CA SER A 149 2.44 -18.34 1.34
C SER A 149 1.25 -19.20 1.77
N GLU A 150 1.36 -19.97 2.86
CA GLU A 150 0.31 -20.85 3.38
C GLU A 150 -0.54 -20.17 4.48
N GLY A 151 -0.31 -18.88 4.76
CA GLY A 151 -1.07 -18.11 5.74
C GLY A 151 -0.61 -18.33 7.19
N ARG A 152 0.51 -19.02 7.43
CA ARG A 152 1.08 -19.20 8.77
C ARG A 152 1.85 -17.95 9.18
N GLN A 153 1.70 -17.54 10.42
CA GLN A 153 2.41 -16.36 10.95
C GLN A 153 3.92 -16.59 10.96
N ILE A 154 4.68 -15.67 10.35
CA ILE A 154 6.13 -15.65 10.34
C ILE A 154 6.64 -14.36 10.99
N GLY A 155 7.68 -14.52 11.82
CA GLY A 155 8.31 -13.39 12.53
C GLY A 155 7.58 -12.96 13.80
N ARG A 156 8.36 -12.35 14.71
CA ARG A 156 7.87 -11.80 15.97
C ARG A 156 7.93 -10.27 15.93
N ARG A 157 7.01 -9.60 15.26
CA ARG A 157 6.87 -8.14 15.43
C ARG A 157 6.37 -7.71 16.83
N GLY A 158 6.17 -8.69 17.75
CA GLY A 158 5.78 -8.44 19.12
C GLY A 158 6.80 -7.71 20.01
N LEU A 159 8.08 -7.63 19.60
CA LEU A 159 9.13 -6.94 20.36
C LEU A 159 9.01 -5.40 20.33
N LEU A 160 8.24 -4.83 19.42
CA LEU A 160 7.99 -3.38 19.31
C LEU A 160 6.56 -2.98 19.71
N LYS A 161 5.79 -3.89 20.32
CA LYS A 161 4.47 -3.60 20.89
C LYS A 161 4.62 -2.51 21.95
N GLY A 162 3.98 -1.37 21.72
CA GLY A 162 3.90 -0.27 22.70
C GLY A 162 4.49 1.07 22.22
N ARG A 163 5.19 1.14 21.11
CA ARG A 163 5.53 2.44 20.52
C ARG A 163 4.32 3.01 19.79
N ARG A 164 3.75 4.07 20.37
CA ARG A 164 2.74 4.88 19.66
C ARG A 164 3.37 5.42 18.37
N LYS A 165 2.78 5.07 17.22
CA LYS A 165 3.18 5.62 15.93
C LYS A 165 2.68 7.06 15.79
N PRO A 166 3.21 7.87 14.85
CA PRO A 166 2.84 9.28 14.73
C PRO A 166 1.37 9.50 14.43
N SER A 167 0.76 10.48 15.09
CA SER A 167 -0.58 11.02 14.78
C SER A 167 -0.50 12.54 14.69
N GLY A 168 -1.54 13.18 14.13
CA GLY A 168 -1.61 14.63 13.91
C GLY A 168 -0.89 15.06 12.63
N ASP A 169 -0.17 16.16 12.68
CA ASP A 169 0.68 16.62 11.57
C ASP A 169 1.95 15.75 11.48
N VAL A 170 1.97 14.88 10.51
CA VAL A 170 3.04 13.90 10.32
C VAL A 170 3.92 14.18 9.10
N LEU A 171 3.67 15.26 8.34
CA LEU A 171 4.31 15.50 7.05
C LEU A 171 5.83 15.50 7.15
N THR A 172 6.41 16.27 8.07
CA THR A 172 7.87 16.36 8.24
C THR A 172 8.50 14.99 8.52
N ARG A 173 7.85 14.19 9.36
CA ARG A 173 8.34 12.85 9.68
C ARG A 173 8.19 11.88 8.53
N LEU A 174 7.08 11.97 7.79
CA LEU A 174 6.79 11.12 6.64
C LEU A 174 7.72 11.44 5.47
N ALA A 175 7.99 12.72 5.23
CA ALA A 175 8.95 13.16 4.22
C ALA A 175 10.38 12.65 4.50
N ALA A 176 10.78 12.51 5.76
CA ALA A 176 12.07 11.93 6.14
C ALA A 176 12.17 10.40 5.91
N GLY A 177 11.03 9.71 5.68
CA GLY A 177 10.96 8.28 5.37
C GLY A 177 9.60 7.68 5.65
N ASN A 178 9.13 6.83 4.73
CA ASN A 178 7.83 6.17 4.86
C ASN A 178 7.79 5.24 6.08
N PHE A 179 6.77 5.41 6.90
CA PHE A 179 6.47 4.55 8.05
C PHE A 179 5.12 3.81 7.91
N ILE A 180 4.38 4.07 6.83
CA ILE A 180 3.14 3.36 6.45
C ILE A 180 3.52 2.41 5.31
N VAL A 181 3.80 1.15 5.66
CA VAL A 181 4.53 0.21 4.80
C VAL A 181 3.65 -0.49 3.78
N ASN A 182 2.32 -0.45 3.95
CA ASN A 182 1.37 -1.17 3.08
C ASN A 182 0.05 -0.39 3.01
N GLY A 183 -0.53 -0.29 1.83
CA GLY A 183 -1.83 0.36 1.60
C GLY A 183 -2.99 -0.29 2.37
N GLY A 184 -2.95 -1.61 2.58
CA GLY A 184 -3.99 -2.35 3.29
C GLY A 184 -4.12 -2.06 4.79
N ILE A 185 -3.18 -1.31 5.37
CA ILE A 185 -3.27 -0.80 6.75
C ILE A 185 -3.70 0.66 6.82
N ALA A 186 -4.02 1.28 5.68
CA ALA A 186 -4.34 2.70 5.59
C ALA A 186 -5.74 2.91 5.02
N LEU A 187 -6.57 3.63 5.75
CA LEU A 187 -7.91 4.06 5.35
C LEU A 187 -7.84 5.55 5.02
N ALA A 188 -7.94 5.90 3.74
CA ALA A 188 -7.86 7.28 3.26
C ALA A 188 -9.26 7.86 3.05
N ARG A 189 -9.48 9.12 3.44
CA ARG A 189 -10.72 9.84 3.11
C ARG A 189 -10.77 10.03 1.58
N ALA A 190 -11.85 9.54 0.95
CA ALA A 190 -11.97 9.48 -0.52
C ALA A 190 -11.85 10.85 -1.18
N GLU A 191 -12.48 11.87 -0.58
CA GLU A 191 -12.40 13.27 -1.04
C GLU A 191 -10.94 13.78 -1.01
N ALA A 192 -10.24 13.58 0.10
CA ALA A 192 -8.84 13.99 0.24
C ALA A 192 -7.92 13.28 -0.75
N PHE A 193 -8.12 11.95 -0.95
CA PHE A 193 -7.37 11.18 -1.93
C PHE A 193 -7.56 11.72 -3.36
N ARG A 194 -8.80 12.05 -3.73
CA ARG A 194 -9.10 12.65 -5.05
C ARG A 194 -8.52 14.06 -5.17
N ALA A 195 -8.61 14.88 -4.12
CA ALA A 195 -8.07 16.24 -4.12
C ALA A 195 -6.56 16.29 -4.33
N VAL A 196 -5.80 15.30 -3.82
CA VAL A 196 -4.36 15.22 -4.06
C VAL A 196 -4.00 14.52 -5.37
N GLY A 197 -4.97 14.07 -6.17
CA GLY A 197 -4.76 13.47 -7.49
C GLY A 197 -4.38 11.98 -7.46
N GLY A 198 -4.48 11.30 -6.32
CA GLY A 198 -4.23 9.87 -6.18
C GLY A 198 -2.74 9.48 -6.25
N PHE A 199 -2.48 8.23 -6.67
CA PHE A 199 -1.13 7.71 -6.86
C PHE A 199 -0.51 8.22 -8.15
N ASP A 200 0.77 8.58 -8.12
CA ASP A 200 1.53 8.95 -9.32
C ASP A 200 1.87 7.70 -10.15
N THR A 201 1.29 7.59 -11.34
CA THR A 201 1.49 6.45 -12.24
C THR A 201 2.86 6.39 -12.88
N SER A 202 3.65 7.45 -12.80
CA SER A 202 5.03 7.47 -13.28
C SER A 202 6.01 6.79 -12.31
N LEU A 203 5.60 6.61 -11.05
CA LEU A 203 6.40 5.96 -10.02
C LEU A 203 6.18 4.45 -10.03
N ARG A 204 7.27 3.71 -10.18
CA ARG A 204 7.27 2.25 -10.10
C ARG A 204 7.35 1.73 -8.67
N TYR A 205 7.98 2.51 -7.77
CA TYR A 205 8.18 2.19 -6.35
C TYR A 205 7.93 3.42 -5.51
N CYS A 206 7.44 3.20 -4.29
CA CYS A 206 7.15 4.26 -3.31
C CYS A 206 6.11 5.28 -3.81
N GLU A 207 5.23 4.88 -4.72
CA GLU A 207 4.06 5.64 -5.14
C GLU A 207 3.13 5.95 -3.96
N ASP A 208 3.04 5.01 -3.00
CA ASP A 208 2.32 5.15 -1.75
C ASP A 208 2.93 6.25 -0.88
N TRP A 209 4.26 6.27 -0.72
CA TRP A 209 4.94 7.28 0.08
C TRP A 209 4.71 8.69 -0.47
N HIS A 210 4.81 8.90 -1.78
CA HIS A 210 4.51 10.18 -2.40
C HIS A 210 3.05 10.59 -2.16
N CYS A 211 2.09 9.69 -2.39
CA CYS A 211 0.67 9.93 -2.15
C CYS A 211 0.38 10.27 -0.68
N TRP A 212 0.97 9.51 0.26
CA TRP A 212 0.82 9.79 1.69
C TRP A 212 1.41 11.15 2.09
N CYS A 213 2.55 11.56 1.53
CA CYS A 213 3.11 12.91 1.76
C CYS A 213 2.16 13.99 1.26
N ARG A 214 1.51 13.82 0.10
CA ARG A 214 0.52 14.77 -0.40
C ARG A 214 -0.71 14.85 0.49
N LEU A 215 -1.23 13.71 0.97
CA LEU A 215 -2.33 13.68 1.95
C LEU A 215 -1.93 14.36 3.26
N ALA A 216 -0.73 14.09 3.78
CA ALA A 216 -0.23 14.72 4.99
C ALA A 216 0.00 16.25 4.83
N ALA A 217 0.14 16.74 3.60
CA ALA A 217 0.22 18.17 3.34
C ALA A 217 -1.14 18.88 3.46
N ILE A 218 -2.27 18.15 3.37
CA ILE A 218 -3.61 18.73 3.41
C ILE A 218 -4.42 18.35 4.66
N GLY A 219 -3.97 17.40 5.48
CA GLY A 219 -4.70 16.96 6.67
C GLY A 219 -3.87 16.14 7.64
N GLU A 220 -4.48 15.83 8.76
CA GLU A 220 -3.86 15.04 9.83
C GLU A 220 -3.97 13.53 9.57
N PHE A 221 -3.10 12.75 10.19
CA PHE A 221 -3.17 11.29 10.21
C PHE A 221 -3.46 10.81 11.62
N GLU A 222 -4.14 9.66 11.75
CA GLU A 222 -4.37 9.03 13.05
C GLU A 222 -3.90 7.58 13.06
N PHE A 223 -3.25 7.18 14.14
CA PHE A 223 -2.79 5.82 14.34
C PHE A 223 -3.80 5.00 15.16
N ALA A 224 -4.38 3.98 14.55
CA ALA A 224 -5.17 2.96 15.22
C ALA A 224 -4.24 1.86 15.78
N PRO A 225 -4.09 1.70 17.11
CA PRO A 225 -3.08 0.81 17.72
C PRO A 225 -3.53 -0.67 17.69
N GLN A 226 -3.81 -1.20 16.49
CA GLN A 226 -4.23 -2.60 16.31
C GLN A 226 -3.62 -3.21 15.04
N LEU A 227 -3.57 -4.55 15.03
CA LEU A 227 -3.18 -5.34 13.86
C LEU A 227 -4.38 -5.44 12.92
N LEU A 228 -4.26 -4.85 11.74
CA LEU A 228 -5.32 -4.73 10.74
C LEU A 228 -5.20 -5.75 9.61
N LEU A 229 -3.96 -6.15 9.29
CA LEU A 229 -3.62 -6.90 8.10
C LEU A 229 -2.69 -8.07 8.44
N ASP A 230 -2.87 -9.17 7.77
CA ASP A 230 -1.87 -10.21 7.58
C ASP A 230 -1.20 -9.97 6.21
N TYR A 231 0.01 -9.39 6.25
CA TYR A 231 0.84 -9.14 5.07
C TYR A 231 1.55 -10.41 4.64
N ARG A 232 1.30 -10.86 3.41
CA ARG A 232 1.83 -12.13 2.91
C ARG A 232 3.20 -11.94 2.27
N LEU A 233 4.13 -12.83 2.63
CA LEU A 233 5.45 -12.92 2.02
C LEU A 233 5.55 -14.18 1.16
N HIS A 234 5.75 -14.01 -0.14
CA HIS A 234 6.01 -15.09 -1.09
C HIS A 234 7.01 -14.62 -2.17
N THR A 235 7.50 -15.55 -2.98
CA THR A 235 8.60 -15.30 -3.93
C THR A 235 8.22 -14.33 -5.07
N SER A 236 6.94 -14.22 -5.41
CA SER A 236 6.44 -13.32 -6.44
C SER A 236 6.03 -11.92 -5.96
N ASN A 237 6.13 -11.61 -4.64
CA ASN A 237 5.90 -10.23 -4.19
C ASN A 237 6.88 -9.27 -4.85
N THR A 238 6.38 -8.13 -5.30
CA THR A 238 7.18 -7.09 -5.99
C THR A 238 8.45 -6.71 -5.23
N MET A 239 8.40 -6.62 -3.90
CA MET A 239 9.54 -6.25 -3.06
C MET A 239 10.46 -7.42 -2.72
N ASN A 240 10.02 -8.67 -2.91
CA ASN A 240 10.80 -9.88 -2.59
C ASN A 240 11.34 -10.60 -3.84
N ALA A 241 10.85 -10.27 -5.03
CA ALA A 241 11.26 -10.92 -6.28
C ALA A 241 12.72 -10.61 -6.68
N ALA A 242 13.27 -9.46 -6.25
CA ALA A 242 14.66 -9.07 -6.50
C ALA A 242 15.15 -8.02 -5.49
N VAL A 243 16.48 -7.95 -5.31
CA VAL A 243 17.10 -6.89 -4.50
C VAL A 243 16.87 -5.54 -5.17
N ARG A 244 16.27 -4.61 -4.44
CA ARG A 244 16.09 -3.22 -4.88
C ARG A 244 17.33 -2.42 -4.55
N THR A 245 17.82 -1.70 -5.54
CA THR A 245 18.96 -0.79 -5.39
C THR A 245 18.47 0.57 -4.89
N PRO A 246 19.33 1.42 -4.31
CA PRO A 246 18.96 2.80 -4.00
C PRO A 246 18.47 3.59 -5.22
N GLY A 247 18.99 3.27 -6.43
CA GLY A 247 18.59 3.90 -7.68
C GLY A 247 17.11 3.68 -8.04
N ASP A 248 16.53 2.55 -7.65
CA ASP A 248 15.12 2.24 -7.89
C ASP A 248 14.16 3.20 -7.15
N PHE A 249 14.62 3.82 -6.06
CA PHE A 249 13.83 4.71 -5.21
C PHE A 249 14.07 6.21 -5.45
N LEU A 250 15.15 6.59 -6.17
CA LEU A 250 15.48 7.98 -6.44
C LEU A 250 14.35 8.75 -7.15
N PRO A 251 13.60 8.18 -8.11
CA PRO A 251 12.47 8.88 -8.71
C PRO A 251 11.43 9.33 -7.69
N ALA A 252 11.09 8.47 -6.70
CA ALA A 252 10.14 8.84 -5.66
C ALA A 252 10.69 9.92 -4.72
N VAL A 253 12.00 9.89 -4.39
CA VAL A 253 12.64 10.95 -3.60
C VAL A 253 12.56 12.28 -4.35
N ALA A 254 12.89 12.30 -5.64
CA ALA A 254 12.75 13.50 -6.46
C ALA A 254 11.30 14.00 -6.45
N ARG A 255 10.35 13.09 -6.68
CA ARG A 255 8.93 13.45 -6.74
C ARG A 255 8.40 14.07 -5.44
N VAL A 256 8.79 13.56 -4.27
CA VAL A 256 8.41 14.11 -2.97
C VAL A 256 9.01 15.51 -2.74
N PHE A 257 10.27 15.72 -3.12
CA PHE A 257 10.98 16.98 -2.87
C PHE A 257 10.95 17.98 -4.03
N ASP A 258 10.26 17.65 -5.12
CA ASP A 258 9.94 18.57 -6.22
C ASP A 258 8.43 18.90 -6.27
N ASP A 259 7.62 18.30 -5.39
CA ASP A 259 6.18 18.52 -5.29
C ASP A 259 5.85 19.83 -4.57
N GLY A 260 5.23 20.78 -5.29
CA GLY A 260 4.90 22.10 -4.76
C GLY A 260 3.93 22.08 -3.58
N LEU A 261 2.97 21.12 -3.54
CA LEU A 261 2.05 20.96 -2.42
C LEU A 261 2.78 20.53 -1.14
N ILE A 262 3.70 19.59 -1.27
CA ILE A 262 4.50 19.10 -0.15
C ILE A 262 5.44 20.20 0.34
N LEU A 263 6.19 20.83 -0.58
CA LEU A 263 7.18 21.86 -0.24
C LEU A 263 6.55 23.08 0.45
N ALA A 264 5.37 23.50 0.03
CA ALA A 264 4.66 24.63 0.63
C ALA A 264 4.25 24.40 2.11
N ARG A 265 4.24 23.14 2.57
CA ARG A 265 3.82 22.76 3.93
C ARG A 265 4.99 22.31 4.81
N LEU A 266 6.16 22.05 4.23
CA LEU A 266 7.36 21.75 5.01
C LEU A 266 7.90 23.03 5.70
N PRO A 267 8.52 22.88 6.88
CA PRO A 267 9.19 24.02 7.53
C PRO A 267 10.25 24.63 6.61
N GLU A 268 10.34 25.95 6.59
CA GLU A 268 11.30 26.69 5.77
C GLU A 268 12.73 26.18 5.98
N GLY A 269 13.48 26.01 4.90
CA GLY A 269 14.87 25.52 4.93
C GLY A 269 15.04 24.04 5.28
N SER A 270 13.95 23.31 5.64
CA SER A 270 14.07 21.91 6.08
C SER A 270 14.20 20.90 4.94
N ALA A 271 13.78 21.23 3.72
CA ALA A 271 13.64 20.30 2.60
C ALA A 271 14.94 19.55 2.27
N SER A 272 16.09 20.21 2.24
CA SER A 272 17.39 19.57 1.95
C SER A 272 17.81 18.55 3.01
N GLY A 273 17.57 18.85 4.28
CA GLY A 273 17.82 17.94 5.40
C GLY A 273 16.90 16.72 5.37
N LEU A 274 15.62 16.93 5.10
CA LEU A 274 14.62 15.87 4.98
C LEU A 274 14.87 14.96 3.77
N ARG A 275 15.23 15.53 2.62
CA ARG A 275 15.64 14.77 1.42
C ARG A 275 16.82 13.85 1.74
N ARG A 276 17.85 14.37 2.41
CA ARG A 276 19.00 13.57 2.84
C ARG A 276 18.59 12.45 3.80
N ALA A 277 17.68 12.72 4.74
CA ALA A 277 17.15 11.71 5.66
C ALA A 277 16.37 10.61 4.91
N ALA A 278 15.54 10.97 3.94
CA ALA A 278 14.81 10.02 3.09
C ALA A 278 15.77 9.15 2.25
N GLU A 279 16.79 9.74 1.65
CA GLU A 279 17.82 8.99 0.90
C GLU A 279 18.52 7.97 1.81
N ILE A 280 18.93 8.38 3.02
CA ILE A 280 19.55 7.47 4.00
C ILE A 280 18.58 6.36 4.41
N HIS A 281 17.30 6.66 4.61
CA HIS A 281 16.27 5.67 4.92
C HIS A 281 16.18 4.60 3.83
N LEU A 282 16.10 5.00 2.57
CA LEU A 282 15.97 4.09 1.43
C LEU A 282 17.26 3.32 1.14
N VAL A 283 18.43 3.93 1.27
CA VAL A 283 19.72 3.23 1.18
C VAL A 283 19.85 2.18 2.28
N THR A 284 19.41 2.51 3.52
CA THR A 284 19.38 1.54 4.63
C THR A 284 18.44 0.37 4.31
N TYR A 285 17.28 0.65 3.73
CA TYR A 285 16.34 -0.40 3.29
C TYR A 285 16.96 -1.31 2.22
N SER A 286 17.63 -0.75 1.20
CA SER A 286 18.37 -1.55 0.19
C SER A 286 19.47 -2.41 0.83
N ALA A 287 20.18 -1.87 1.81
CA ALA A 287 21.20 -2.64 2.54
C ALA A 287 20.58 -3.81 3.34
N MET A 288 19.42 -3.59 3.98
CA MET A 288 18.68 -4.66 4.68
C MET A 288 18.22 -5.75 3.72
N GLN A 289 17.72 -5.39 2.54
CA GLN A 289 17.38 -6.38 1.50
C GLN A 289 18.62 -7.13 1.02
N ALA A 290 19.72 -6.43 0.75
CA ALA A 290 20.97 -7.06 0.32
C ALA A 290 21.48 -8.12 1.33
N VAL A 291 21.31 -7.88 2.65
CA VAL A 291 21.59 -8.90 3.69
C VAL A 291 20.71 -10.13 3.53
N ARG A 292 19.40 -9.92 3.36
CA ARG A 292 18.42 -11.04 3.20
C ARG A 292 18.72 -11.92 1.99
N PHE A 293 19.25 -11.31 0.92
CA PHE A 293 19.63 -12.01 -0.32
C PHE A 293 21.12 -12.43 -0.38
N GLY A 294 21.88 -12.31 0.73
CA GLY A 294 23.28 -12.70 0.80
C GLY A 294 24.27 -11.84 0.00
N ARG A 295 23.85 -10.64 -0.45
CA ARG A 295 24.67 -9.73 -1.29
C ARG A 295 25.55 -8.82 -0.42
N TYR A 296 26.47 -9.37 0.33
CA TYR A 296 27.26 -8.64 1.34
C TYR A 296 28.16 -7.53 0.76
N ARG A 297 28.61 -7.67 -0.49
CA ARG A 297 29.40 -6.59 -1.16
C ARG A 297 28.55 -5.33 -1.32
N ASP A 298 27.26 -5.48 -1.68
CA ASP A 298 26.33 -4.35 -1.82
C ASP A 298 26.04 -3.73 -0.45
N VAL A 299 25.95 -4.54 0.60
CA VAL A 299 25.77 -4.02 1.98
C VAL A 299 26.90 -3.06 2.34
N LEU A 300 28.16 -3.43 2.10
CA LEU A 300 29.30 -2.56 2.37
C LEU A 300 29.26 -1.28 1.55
N ALA A 301 28.92 -1.39 0.25
CA ALA A 301 28.78 -0.22 -0.62
C ALA A 301 27.68 0.73 -0.12
N TYR A 302 26.52 0.20 0.29
CA TYR A 302 25.42 1.01 0.80
C TYR A 302 25.72 1.65 2.15
N LEU A 303 26.39 0.94 3.06
CA LEU A 303 26.86 1.53 4.31
C LEU A 303 27.87 2.66 4.07
N ALA A 304 28.78 2.51 3.10
CA ALA A 304 29.68 3.57 2.69
C ALA A 304 28.92 4.78 2.10
N MET A 305 27.86 4.55 1.31
CA MET A 305 26.99 5.62 0.81
C MET A 305 26.32 6.39 1.97
N ILE A 306 25.83 5.69 3.00
CA ILE A 306 25.25 6.31 4.20
C ILE A 306 26.28 7.16 4.93
N GLY A 307 27.49 6.62 5.15
CA GLY A 307 28.58 7.34 5.82
C GLY A 307 28.98 8.64 5.12
N ARG A 308 29.03 8.63 3.79
CA ARG A 308 29.29 9.84 2.97
C ARG A 308 28.19 10.89 3.09
N ARG A 309 26.92 10.48 3.27
CA ARG A 309 25.79 11.40 3.45
C ARG A 309 25.69 11.94 4.88
N SER A 310 25.90 11.07 5.88
CA SER A 310 25.83 11.41 7.29
C SER A 310 26.54 10.35 8.14
N ILE A 311 27.73 10.70 8.64
CA ILE A 311 28.49 9.83 9.55
C ILE A 311 27.69 9.55 10.84
N LYS A 312 26.89 10.53 11.31
CA LYS A 312 26.05 10.40 12.50
C LYS A 312 24.93 9.35 12.35
N SER A 313 24.46 9.09 11.13
CA SER A 313 23.41 8.11 10.83
C SER A 313 23.94 6.69 10.68
N LEU A 314 25.25 6.51 10.46
CA LEU A 314 25.87 5.23 10.16
C LEU A 314 25.67 4.18 11.27
N PRO A 315 25.91 4.47 12.56
CA PRO A 315 25.75 3.46 13.63
C PRO A 315 24.33 2.90 13.69
N ARG A 316 23.30 3.77 13.59
CA ARG A 316 21.90 3.37 13.59
C ARG A 316 21.54 2.50 12.38
N SER A 317 22.08 2.83 11.21
CA SER A 317 21.86 2.06 10.00
C SER A 317 22.53 0.68 10.06
N VAL A 318 23.75 0.60 10.60
CA VAL A 318 24.47 -0.67 10.83
C VAL A 318 23.65 -1.59 11.72
N VAL A 319 23.13 -1.10 12.84
CA VAL A 319 22.28 -1.90 13.75
C VAL A 319 21.05 -2.42 13.01
N ARG A 320 20.33 -1.58 12.24
CA ARG A 320 19.15 -1.99 11.48
C ARG A 320 19.48 -3.06 10.44
N VAL A 321 20.58 -2.90 9.72
CA VAL A 321 21.06 -3.85 8.71
C VAL A 321 21.44 -5.18 9.35
N ALA A 322 22.11 -5.17 10.52
CA ALA A 322 22.45 -6.39 11.24
C ALA A 322 21.19 -7.15 11.72
N LEU A 323 20.19 -6.42 12.23
CA LEU A 323 18.91 -7.02 12.68
C LEU A 323 18.11 -7.63 11.52
N ALA A 324 18.26 -7.12 10.31
CA ALA A 324 17.56 -7.64 9.12
C ALA A 324 17.91 -9.11 8.83
N ARG A 325 19.08 -9.61 9.27
CA ARG A 325 19.46 -11.03 9.18
C ARG A 325 18.56 -11.94 10.00
N PHE A 326 17.97 -11.42 11.08
CA PHE A 326 17.09 -12.16 11.99
C PHE A 326 15.60 -11.93 11.70
N GLY A 327 15.27 -11.27 10.57
CA GLY A 327 13.89 -10.98 10.19
C GLY A 327 13.24 -9.84 11.01
N ILE A 328 14.06 -9.04 11.71
CA ILE A 328 13.62 -7.94 12.59
C ILE A 328 13.78 -6.60 11.87
#